data_3da37ca67eefbac9a745ade6e27f7f69
#
_entry.id   3da37ca67eefbac9a745ade6e27f7f69
#
_cell.length_a   1.000
_cell.length_b   1.000
_cell.length_c   1.000
_cell.angle_alpha   90.00
_cell.angle_beta   90.00
_cell.angle_gamma   90.00
#
_symmetry.space_group_name_H-M   'P 1'
#
loop_
_entity.id
_entity.type
_entity.pdbx_description
1 polymer ?
#
loop_
_entity_poly.entity_id
_entity_poly.type
_entity_poly.pdbx_seq_one_letter_code
_entity_poly.pdbx_strand_id
1 'polypeptide(L)'
;ELNRRGTSYSIDTLTELRRELGPDRPLIFVLGADAFRALPTWHRWRELPDLAHLVAMTRPRQRLDKLEPELHAAMAGRWTGMVERLRAEPAGRVLVLRVTPLAISSSLVRAALEGGRSPRYLMPDPVLDYLLKHRLYRSD
;
A
#
# COMPACT_ATOMS: atom_id res chain seq x y z
N GLU A 1 -11.68 6.25 6.98
CA GLU A 1 -11.69 4.92 7.65
C GLU A 1 -11.99 5.03 9.15
N LEU A 2 -11.32 5.91 9.90
CA LEU A 2 -11.52 6.06 11.36
C LEU A 2 -12.96 6.36 11.78
N ASN A 3 -13.75 6.98 10.91
CA ASN A 3 -15.14 7.35 11.19
C ASN A 3 -16.15 6.28 10.74
N ARG A 4 -15.72 5.18 10.13
CA ARG A 4 -16.59 4.10 9.69
C ARG A 4 -16.85 3.12 10.83
N ARG A 5 -18.11 2.68 10.94
CA ARG A 5 -18.47 1.56 11.82
C ARG A 5 -18.33 0.24 11.07
N GLY A 6 -17.63 -0.73 11.65
CA GLY A 6 -17.43 -2.06 11.07
C GLY A 6 -16.14 -2.21 10.28
N THR A 7 -16.07 -3.27 9.44
CA THR A 7 -14.89 -3.57 8.62
C THR A 7 -14.74 -2.54 7.52
N SER A 8 -13.54 -1.97 7.38
CA SER A 8 -13.20 -1.01 6.33
C SER A 8 -12.43 -1.73 5.23
N TYR A 9 -12.98 -1.73 4.02
CA TYR A 9 -12.32 -2.30 2.85
C TYR A 9 -11.69 -1.20 1.98
N SER A 10 -10.61 -1.54 1.30
CA SER A 10 -9.92 -0.60 0.39
C SER A 10 -10.83 -0.08 -0.72
N ILE A 11 -11.76 -0.91 -1.21
CA ILE A 11 -12.74 -0.50 -2.22
C ILE A 11 -13.64 0.63 -1.73
N ASP A 12 -14.08 0.59 -0.47
CA ASP A 12 -14.94 1.61 0.10
C ASP A 12 -14.19 2.94 0.24
N THR A 13 -12.91 2.86 0.65
CA THR A 13 -12.04 4.04 0.77
C THR A 13 -11.79 4.69 -0.60
N LEU A 14 -11.50 3.88 -1.62
CA LEU A 14 -11.28 4.42 -2.98
C LEU A 14 -12.56 4.98 -3.59
N THR A 15 -13.71 4.35 -3.33
CA THR A 15 -15.02 4.85 -3.77
C THR A 15 -15.33 6.21 -3.15
N GLU A 16 -15.09 6.37 -1.84
CA GLU A 16 -15.28 7.63 -1.13
C GLU A 16 -14.36 8.73 -1.67
N LEU A 17 -13.06 8.42 -1.82
CA LEU A 17 -12.09 9.34 -2.39
C LEU A 17 -12.45 9.75 -3.82
N ARG A 18 -12.90 8.81 -4.64
CA ARG A 18 -13.35 9.09 -6.01
C ARG A 18 -14.54 10.04 -6.04
N ARG A 19 -15.50 9.85 -5.12
CA ARG A 19 -16.66 10.73 -4.97
C ARG A 19 -16.24 12.15 -4.54
N GLU A 20 -15.27 12.26 -3.63
CA GLU A 20 -14.80 13.55 -3.12
C GLU A 20 -13.94 14.32 -4.13
N LEU A 21 -13.06 13.60 -4.84
CA LEU A 21 -12.09 14.19 -5.75
C LEU A 21 -12.61 14.41 -7.18
N GLY A 22 -13.77 13.83 -7.50
CA GLY A 22 -14.37 13.85 -8.83
C GLY A 22 -13.83 12.75 -9.77
N PRO A 23 -14.47 12.56 -10.94
CA PRO A 23 -14.16 11.46 -11.86
C PRO A 23 -12.80 11.60 -12.57
N ASP A 24 -12.34 12.83 -12.81
CA ASP A 24 -11.21 13.11 -13.72
C ASP A 24 -9.86 13.19 -13.00
N ARG A 25 -9.86 13.34 -11.67
CA ARG A 25 -8.62 13.49 -10.92
C ARG A 25 -7.86 12.16 -10.83
N PRO A 26 -6.57 12.09 -11.24
CA PRO A 26 -5.77 10.88 -11.07
C PRO A 26 -5.72 10.42 -9.61
N LEU A 27 -6.08 9.18 -9.37
CA LEU A 27 -5.99 8.54 -8.06
C LEU A 27 -5.04 7.36 -8.15
N ILE A 28 -4.06 7.33 -7.26
CA ILE A 28 -3.02 6.29 -7.25
C ILE A 28 -3.11 5.51 -5.93
N PHE A 29 -3.33 4.21 -6.04
CA PHE A 29 -3.31 3.29 -4.92
C PHE A 29 -2.00 2.50 -4.92
N VAL A 30 -1.16 2.77 -3.92
CA VAL A 30 0.18 2.18 -3.79
C VAL A 30 0.12 0.95 -2.91
N LEU A 31 0.66 -0.16 -3.41
CA LEU A 31 0.65 -1.47 -2.76
C LEU A 31 2.06 -2.07 -2.73
N GLY A 32 2.40 -2.78 -1.66
CA GLY A 32 3.55 -3.69 -1.71
C GLY A 32 3.28 -4.88 -2.64
N ALA A 33 4.32 -5.49 -3.20
CA ALA A 33 4.18 -6.62 -4.12
C ALA A 33 3.38 -7.80 -3.54
N ASP A 34 3.50 -8.04 -2.22
CA ASP A 34 2.77 -9.13 -1.58
C ASP A 34 1.27 -8.82 -1.47
N ALA A 35 0.92 -7.58 -1.12
CA ALA A 35 -0.45 -7.09 -1.10
C ALA A 35 -1.07 -7.11 -2.52
N PHE A 36 -0.30 -6.74 -3.54
CA PHE A 36 -0.74 -6.80 -4.94
C PHE A 36 -1.04 -8.24 -5.38
N ARG A 37 -0.20 -9.21 -5.02
CA ARG A 37 -0.47 -10.64 -5.30
C ARG A 37 -1.72 -11.14 -4.56
N ALA A 38 -1.95 -10.64 -3.35
CA ALA A 38 -3.08 -11.02 -2.52
C ALA A 38 -4.40 -10.34 -2.92
N LEU A 39 -4.41 -9.44 -3.92
CA LEU A 39 -5.64 -8.74 -4.37
C LEU A 39 -6.82 -9.68 -4.61
N PRO A 40 -6.67 -10.89 -5.21
CA PRO A 40 -7.80 -11.80 -5.41
C PRO A 40 -8.54 -12.20 -4.14
N THR A 41 -7.93 -12.07 -2.98
CA THR A 41 -8.57 -12.33 -1.68
C THR A 41 -9.30 -11.11 -1.11
N TRP A 42 -9.19 -9.94 -1.74
CA TRP A 42 -9.77 -8.72 -1.22
C TRP A 42 -11.21 -8.53 -1.67
N HIS A 43 -12.00 -7.90 -0.82
CA HIS A 43 -13.39 -7.60 -1.13
C HIS A 43 -13.52 -6.72 -2.38
N ARG A 44 -14.26 -7.17 -3.39
CA ARG A 44 -14.52 -6.47 -4.66
C ARG A 44 -13.25 -5.98 -5.37
N TRP A 45 -12.17 -6.72 -5.28
CA TRP A 45 -10.84 -6.31 -5.78
C TRP A 45 -10.80 -5.97 -7.27
N ARG A 46 -11.67 -6.61 -8.08
CA ARG A 46 -11.71 -6.37 -9.54
C ARG A 46 -12.10 -4.96 -9.90
N GLU A 47 -12.79 -4.25 -9.00
CA GLU A 47 -13.23 -2.88 -9.20
C GLU A 47 -12.16 -1.84 -8.83
N LEU A 48 -11.11 -2.23 -8.09
CA LEU A 48 -10.05 -1.30 -7.66
C LEU A 48 -9.38 -0.57 -8.83
N PRO A 49 -9.03 -1.24 -9.95
CA PRO A 49 -8.43 -0.55 -11.09
C PRO A 49 -9.33 0.48 -11.77
N ASP A 50 -10.65 0.35 -11.64
CA ASP A 50 -11.59 1.30 -12.23
C ASP A 50 -11.72 2.58 -11.39
N LEU A 51 -11.33 2.53 -10.13
CA LEU A 51 -11.33 3.67 -9.21
C LEU A 51 -9.98 4.37 -9.11
N ALA A 52 -8.88 3.64 -9.27
CA ALA A 52 -7.53 4.17 -9.11
C ALA A 52 -6.51 3.45 -10.01
N HIS A 53 -5.37 4.07 -10.27
CA HIS A 53 -4.20 3.36 -10.76
C HIS A 53 -3.62 2.50 -9.64
N LEU A 54 -3.13 1.32 -9.95
CA LEU A 54 -2.45 0.45 -9.00
C LEU A 54 -0.94 0.54 -9.20
N VAL A 55 -0.21 0.94 -8.17
CA VAL A 55 1.26 0.97 -8.19
C VAL A 55 1.77 -0.12 -7.26
N ALA A 56 2.34 -1.17 -7.84
CA ALA A 56 2.94 -2.27 -7.11
C ALA A 56 4.42 -2.00 -6.84
N MET A 57 4.77 -1.73 -5.58
CA MET A 57 6.17 -1.54 -5.16
C MET A 57 6.85 -2.89 -4.95
N THR A 58 7.97 -3.12 -5.64
CA THR A 58 8.78 -4.33 -5.50
C THR A 58 10.11 -4.02 -4.84
N ARG A 59 10.57 -4.94 -3.99
CA ARG A 59 11.92 -4.95 -3.43
C ARG A 59 12.88 -5.66 -4.39
N PRO A 60 14.21 -5.47 -4.28
CA PRO A 60 15.18 -6.28 -5.01
C PRO A 60 14.90 -7.77 -4.79
N ARG A 61 14.96 -8.55 -5.87
CA ARG A 61 14.62 -9.99 -5.92
C ARG A 61 13.13 -10.34 -5.80
N GLN A 62 12.22 -9.39 -5.55
CA GLN A 62 10.78 -9.62 -5.71
C GLN A 62 10.38 -9.32 -7.15
N ARG A 63 9.77 -10.29 -7.81
CA ARG A 63 9.26 -10.17 -9.18
C ARG A 63 7.76 -10.40 -9.18
N LEU A 64 7.05 -9.69 -10.05
CA LEU A 64 5.60 -9.87 -10.28
C LEU A 64 5.33 -10.69 -11.56
N ASP A 65 6.31 -11.49 -11.98
CA ASP A 65 6.24 -12.32 -13.19
C ASP A 65 5.36 -13.59 -13.01
N LYS A 66 5.05 -13.94 -11.77
CA LYS A 66 4.17 -15.09 -11.45
C LYS A 66 2.97 -14.57 -10.67
N LEU A 67 1.95 -14.12 -11.39
CA LEU A 67 0.66 -13.75 -10.83
C LEU A 67 -0.32 -14.90 -11.01
N GLU A 68 -1.28 -15.02 -10.09
CA GLU A 68 -2.41 -15.92 -10.25
C GLU A 68 -3.15 -15.63 -11.55
N PRO A 69 -3.62 -16.66 -12.29
CA PRO A 69 -4.24 -16.48 -13.61
C PRO A 69 -5.36 -15.46 -13.64
N GLU A 70 -6.20 -15.42 -12.59
CA GLU A 70 -7.31 -14.47 -12.52
C GLU A 70 -6.84 -13.02 -12.32
N LEU A 71 -5.78 -12.80 -11.51
CA LEU A 71 -5.18 -11.47 -11.33
C LEU A 71 -4.51 -11.01 -12.63
N HIS A 72 -3.77 -11.92 -13.28
CA HIS A 72 -3.14 -11.64 -14.56
C HIS A 72 -4.18 -11.24 -15.62
N ALA A 73 -5.27 -11.97 -15.73
CA ALA A 73 -6.35 -11.69 -16.67
C ALA A 73 -7.04 -10.34 -16.36
N ALA A 74 -7.32 -10.05 -15.10
CA ALA A 74 -7.96 -8.80 -14.70
C ALA A 74 -7.07 -7.56 -14.94
N MET A 75 -5.74 -7.73 -14.95
CA MET A 75 -4.77 -6.66 -15.20
C MET A 75 -4.33 -6.60 -16.67
N ALA A 76 -4.83 -7.48 -17.53
CA ALA A 76 -4.49 -7.49 -18.95
C ALA A 76 -4.83 -6.13 -19.61
N GLY A 77 -3.90 -5.61 -20.42
CA GLY A 77 -4.06 -4.30 -21.09
C GLY A 77 -3.93 -3.07 -20.20
N ARG A 78 -3.81 -3.24 -18.88
CA ARG A 78 -3.66 -2.14 -17.90
C ARG A 78 -2.20 -1.80 -17.57
N TRP A 79 -1.26 -2.67 -17.87
CA TRP A 79 0.16 -2.48 -17.56
C TRP A 79 0.76 -1.30 -18.29
N THR A 80 1.57 -0.51 -17.60
CA THR A 80 2.35 0.58 -18.16
C THR A 80 3.73 0.68 -17.51
N GLY A 81 4.72 1.09 -18.29
CA GLY A 81 6.04 1.51 -17.78
C GLY A 81 6.18 3.04 -17.66
N MET A 82 5.13 3.78 -18.01
CA MET A 82 5.17 5.25 -18.14
C MET A 82 4.39 5.90 -17.00
N VAL A 83 5.10 6.64 -16.15
CA VAL A 83 4.48 7.39 -15.02
C VAL A 83 3.55 8.49 -15.53
N GLU A 84 3.83 9.04 -16.71
CA GLU A 84 3.05 10.10 -17.34
C GLU A 84 1.60 9.67 -17.57
N ARG A 85 1.37 8.39 -17.88
CA ARG A 85 0.01 7.85 -18.03
C ARG A 85 -0.81 7.87 -16.75
N LEU A 86 -0.15 7.75 -15.59
CA LEU A 86 -0.84 7.84 -14.30
C LEU A 86 -1.27 9.29 -13.98
N ARG A 87 -0.66 10.27 -14.65
CA ARG A 87 -1.04 11.68 -14.51
C ARG A 87 -2.09 12.11 -15.53
N ALA A 88 -2.07 11.48 -16.70
CA ALA A 88 -2.95 11.82 -17.82
C ALA A 88 -4.33 11.16 -17.72
N GLU A 89 -4.44 10.05 -17.02
CA GLU A 89 -5.67 9.25 -16.89
C GLU A 89 -6.14 9.24 -15.42
N PRO A 90 -7.44 9.19 -15.13
CA PRO A 90 -7.93 9.21 -13.75
C PRO A 90 -7.67 7.90 -12.99
N ALA A 91 -7.67 6.75 -13.68
CA ALA A 91 -7.57 5.42 -13.11
C ALA A 91 -7.20 4.38 -14.18
N GLY A 92 -7.13 3.11 -13.83
CA GLY A 92 -7.12 1.98 -14.79
C GLY A 92 -5.74 1.45 -15.13
N ARG A 93 -4.64 2.12 -14.77
CA ARG A 93 -3.29 1.63 -15.07
C ARG A 93 -2.68 0.86 -13.92
N VAL A 94 -1.77 -0.04 -14.28
CA VAL A 94 -0.96 -0.82 -13.33
C VAL A 94 0.51 -0.55 -13.64
N LEU A 95 1.25 -0.09 -12.65
CA LEU A 95 2.69 0.20 -12.74
C LEU A 95 3.46 -0.62 -11.71
N VAL A 96 4.57 -1.22 -12.11
CA VAL A 96 5.53 -1.83 -11.18
C VAL A 96 6.65 -0.84 -10.91
N LEU A 97 6.78 -0.42 -9.65
CA LEU A 97 7.83 0.48 -9.21
C LEU A 97 8.86 -0.30 -8.38
N ARG A 98 10.09 -0.33 -8.84
CA ARG A 98 11.21 -0.86 -8.04
C ARG A 98 11.69 0.19 -7.06
N VAL A 99 11.69 -0.16 -5.78
CA VAL A 99 12.14 0.73 -4.71
C VAL A 99 13.35 0.15 -4.01
N THR A 100 14.26 1.02 -3.56
CA THR A 100 15.35 0.62 -2.67
C THR A 100 14.75 0.30 -1.30
N PRO A 101 14.85 -0.95 -0.80
CA PRO A 101 14.29 -1.28 0.49
C PRO A 101 15.14 -0.66 1.60
N LEU A 102 14.50 0.04 2.50
CA LEU A 102 15.03 0.21 3.84
C LEU A 102 14.64 -1.05 4.62
N ALA A 103 15.62 -1.67 5.30
CA ALA A 103 15.40 -2.86 6.14
C ALA A 103 14.73 -2.46 7.47
N ILE A 104 13.67 -1.65 7.39
CA ILE A 104 12.87 -1.18 8.52
C ILE A 104 11.51 -1.88 8.47
N SER A 105 11.11 -2.47 9.59
CA SER A 105 9.80 -3.08 9.75
C SER A 105 9.23 -2.80 11.13
N SER A 106 7.92 -2.84 11.27
CA SER A 106 7.25 -2.71 12.57
C SER A 106 7.73 -3.76 13.57
N SER A 107 8.03 -4.98 13.10
CA SER A 107 8.56 -6.05 13.94
C SER A 107 9.95 -5.70 14.48
N LEU A 108 10.83 -5.13 13.64
CA LEU A 108 12.16 -4.70 14.07
C LEU A 108 12.07 -3.59 15.13
N VAL A 109 11.18 -2.63 14.92
CA VAL A 109 10.94 -1.53 15.87
C VAL A 109 10.43 -2.07 17.20
N ARG A 110 9.41 -2.94 17.18
CA ARG A 110 8.87 -3.55 18.41
C ARG A 110 9.94 -4.34 19.15
N ALA A 111 10.66 -5.22 18.47
CA ALA A 111 11.73 -6.00 19.08
C ALA A 111 12.87 -5.13 19.66
N ALA A 112 13.15 -3.98 19.06
CA ALA A 112 14.12 -3.03 19.63
C ALA A 112 13.59 -2.44 20.95
N LEU A 113 12.32 -2.00 21.00
CA LEU A 113 11.69 -1.43 22.19
C LEU A 113 11.53 -2.46 23.32
N GLU A 114 11.09 -3.69 23.00
CA GLU A 114 10.98 -4.81 23.92
C GLU A 114 12.35 -5.18 24.54
N GLY A 115 13.40 -5.13 23.73
CA GLY A 115 14.79 -5.38 24.17
C GLY A 115 15.48 -4.18 24.80
N GLY A 116 14.78 -3.09 25.11
CA GLY A 116 15.33 -1.88 25.73
C GLY A 116 16.29 -1.07 24.82
N ARG A 117 16.33 -1.38 23.53
CA ARG A 117 17.15 -0.67 22.54
C ARG A 117 16.34 0.48 21.93
N SER A 118 17.04 1.59 21.63
CA SER A 118 16.41 2.72 20.95
C SER A 118 16.24 2.43 19.45
N PRO A 119 15.04 2.50 18.89
CA PRO A 119 14.79 2.43 17.45
C PRO A 119 14.94 3.81 16.76
N ARG A 120 15.71 4.73 17.35
CA ARG A 120 15.99 6.04 16.78
C ARG A 120 16.56 5.89 15.37
N TYR A 121 16.19 6.80 14.47
CA TYR A 121 16.53 6.76 13.04
C TYR A 121 15.80 5.68 12.21
N LEU A 122 14.99 4.82 12.83
CA LEU A 122 14.12 3.88 12.10
C LEU A 122 12.71 4.43 11.89
N MET A 123 12.42 5.57 12.52
CA MET A 123 11.14 6.28 12.42
C MET A 123 11.34 7.78 12.71
N PRO A 124 10.36 8.65 12.40
CA PRO A 124 10.38 10.05 12.80
C PRO A 124 10.41 10.20 14.32
N ASP A 125 11.19 11.17 14.84
CA ASP A 125 11.31 11.43 16.27
C ASP A 125 9.96 11.63 16.99
N PRO A 126 8.96 12.37 16.43
CA PRO A 126 7.65 12.50 17.11
C PRO A 126 6.92 11.17 17.32
N VAL A 127 7.11 10.19 16.41
CA VAL A 127 6.53 8.85 16.57
C VAL A 127 7.25 8.09 17.68
N LEU A 128 8.58 8.19 17.73
CA LEU A 128 9.37 7.58 18.81
C LEU A 128 8.97 8.15 20.17
N ASP A 129 8.87 9.48 20.26
CA ASP A 129 8.48 10.17 21.51
C ASP A 129 7.08 9.70 21.97
N TYR A 130 6.14 9.55 21.04
CA TYR A 130 4.82 9.01 21.34
C TYR A 130 4.88 7.59 21.91
N LEU A 131 5.64 6.69 21.25
CA LEU A 131 5.80 5.31 21.71
C LEU A 131 6.42 5.24 23.12
N LEU A 132 7.44 6.06 23.38
CA LEU A 132 8.12 6.10 24.67
C LEU A 132 7.21 6.70 25.78
N LYS A 133 6.50 7.80 25.49
CA LYS A 133 5.58 8.46 26.41
C LYS A 133 4.46 7.52 26.86
N HIS A 134 3.92 6.73 25.93
CA HIS A 134 2.82 5.79 26.18
C HIS A 134 3.29 4.40 26.57
N ARG A 135 4.61 4.18 26.73
CA ARG A 135 5.24 2.89 27.08
C ARG A 135 4.79 1.74 26.18
N LEU A 136 4.55 2.02 24.89
CA LEU A 136 4.12 1.00 23.95
C LEU A 136 5.27 0.04 23.64
N TYR A 137 4.96 -1.26 23.60
CA TYR A 137 5.92 -2.32 23.28
C TYR A 137 7.12 -2.41 24.24
N ARG A 138 6.97 -2.01 25.49
CA ARG A 138 7.92 -2.29 26.55
C ARG A 138 7.41 -3.45 27.38
N SER A 139 8.26 -4.46 27.60
CA SER A 139 8.02 -5.41 28.67
C SER A 139 8.33 -4.72 30.01
N ASP A 140 7.44 -4.85 30.98
CA ASP A 140 7.67 -4.44 32.37
C ASP A 140 8.80 -5.29 32.99
#